data_35c729a129e234b90bfb6218317b14f7
#
_entry.id   35c729a129e234b90bfb6218317b14f7
#
_cell.length_a   1.000
_cell.length_b   1.000
_cell.length_c   1.000
_cell.angle_alpha   90.00
_cell.angle_beta   90.00
_cell.angle_gamma   90.00
#
_symmetry.space_group_name_H-M   'P 1'
#
loop_
_entity.id
_entity.type
_entity.pdbx_description
1 polymer ?
#
loop_
_entity_poly.entity_id
_entity_poly.type
_entity_poly.pdbx_seq_one_letter_code
_entity_poly.pdbx_strand_id
1 'polypeptide(L)'
;MQLICRTLEAAGAPPAPAASYNSPVTIASDLERARRLIFAADEEAAKQLLLSLDEQIEKADRDDLLLEVYAQLGEIYLVRTAYNGVEECLGRITDCLTIYQSIRAGTNPEAAAKSTMSDADVDHMICRYSRRAQFLRTGLAAAAHGDHEAAEAGLLVLTGDTSTAFPDLAAEHRFVVTYARILCASALCDDDLHVRSVPLWRHVLKAIETSCGDSEFDDFLLVQAGTGYGRFCVETGRLSEAEPWLQRAGARAMKHGWKLATARTQFERSTARWSAGDRAECQRLVHEAYSAIAEGYRAHDVSRCWLYFGLLSLSIEMLDDADERFGHAERHWREVEKPLHIHRILLQRSWVDIFRGDFAAAKERTNEARMLLDSWPRRSWLQSARLDDHLGSILRAEALADPDNAAAKFEQAAELKVPAALAVDSVRHSMTDADARMRWANHVSARILAGAFAVAWEWGNTELVSELIEYHSARGSFSTEPDAQAADWTETATAAVPLDTVDEYALVAAGSAVSTGAALTRLGPLPPLRMDPTKGPIMSRYRALAFERYGCAVTADEPAWSTWP
;
A
#
# COMPACT_ATOMS: atom_id res chain seq x y z
N MET A 1 23.38 -9.21 -31.95
CA MET A 1 22.27 -8.25 -32.01
C MET A 1 21.00 -8.76 -32.71
N GLN A 2 21.02 -9.73 -33.61
CA GLN A 2 19.82 -10.25 -34.31
C GLN A 2 19.03 -11.37 -33.60
N LEU A 3 19.43 -11.84 -32.40
CA LEU A 3 18.85 -13.04 -31.78
C LEU A 3 17.78 -12.75 -30.68
N ILE A 4 17.67 -11.53 -30.16
CA ILE A 4 16.78 -11.21 -29.04
C ILE A 4 15.40 -10.71 -29.50
N CYS A 5 15.25 -10.18 -30.72
CA CYS A 5 13.95 -9.79 -31.28
C CYS A 5 13.01 -10.96 -31.60
N ARG A 6 13.49 -12.20 -31.65
CA ARG A 6 12.67 -13.36 -32.09
C ARG A 6 11.81 -14.03 -31.01
N THR A 7 11.96 -13.68 -29.75
CA THR A 7 11.20 -14.33 -28.65
C THR A 7 9.91 -13.62 -28.26
N LEU A 8 9.57 -12.48 -28.86
CA LEU A 8 8.34 -11.72 -28.60
C LEU A 8 7.31 -11.78 -29.75
N GLU A 9 7.56 -12.53 -30.82
CA GLU A 9 6.69 -12.58 -32.03
C GLU A 9 5.57 -13.62 -32.01
N ALA A 10 5.15 -14.14 -30.88
CA ALA A 10 4.10 -15.15 -30.81
C ALA A 10 2.70 -14.58 -30.48
N ALA A 11 2.26 -13.51 -31.17
CA ALA A 11 0.84 -13.18 -31.27
C ALA A 11 0.63 -12.40 -32.58
N GLY A 12 0.05 -13.07 -33.61
CA GLY A 12 -0.14 -12.51 -34.94
C GLY A 12 -1.05 -11.29 -34.95
N ALA A 13 -0.48 -10.13 -35.26
CA ALA A 13 -1.19 -8.94 -35.69
C ALA A 13 -1.04 -8.77 -37.22
N PRO A 14 -2.03 -8.23 -37.93
CA PRO A 14 -1.95 -8.00 -39.38
C PRO A 14 -0.91 -6.92 -39.72
N PRO A 15 -0.25 -6.97 -40.89
CA PRO A 15 0.77 -6.00 -41.26
C PRO A 15 0.18 -4.59 -41.40
N ALA A 16 0.78 -3.63 -40.73
CA ALA A 16 0.46 -2.22 -40.88
C ALA A 16 0.84 -1.69 -42.27
N PRO A 17 0.13 -0.69 -42.82
CA PRO A 17 0.44 -0.11 -44.14
C PRO A 17 1.82 0.56 -44.13
N ALA A 18 2.55 0.46 -45.23
CA ALA A 18 3.89 0.95 -45.42
C ALA A 18 4.03 2.43 -45.03
N ALA A 19 4.83 2.66 -43.99
CA ALA A 19 5.10 4.01 -43.44
C ALA A 19 6.01 4.79 -44.39
N SER A 20 5.63 6.03 -44.67
CA SER A 20 6.47 7.05 -45.30
C SER A 20 7.67 7.35 -44.38
N TYR A 21 8.88 7.51 -44.94
CA TYR A 21 10.10 7.88 -44.23
C TYR A 21 9.89 9.15 -43.39
N ASN A 22 9.92 9.03 -42.07
CA ASN A 22 9.67 10.13 -41.15
C ASN A 22 10.95 10.94 -40.93
N SER A 23 10.85 12.28 -41.06
CA SER A 23 11.94 13.20 -40.72
C SER A 23 12.22 13.20 -39.21
N PRO A 24 13.40 13.69 -38.73
CA PRO A 24 13.71 13.81 -37.30
C PRO A 24 12.67 14.60 -36.49
N VAL A 25 11.96 15.53 -37.11
CA VAL A 25 10.82 16.25 -36.51
C VAL A 25 9.66 15.30 -36.17
N THR A 26 9.46 14.25 -36.96
CA THR A 26 8.41 13.26 -36.75
C THR A 26 8.74 12.34 -35.57
N ILE A 27 10.01 11.94 -35.40
CA ILE A 27 10.44 11.08 -34.29
C ILE A 27 10.26 11.82 -32.96
N ALA A 28 10.69 13.09 -32.87
CA ALA A 28 10.49 13.89 -31.66
C ALA A 28 9.01 14.06 -31.29
N SER A 29 8.15 14.31 -32.29
CA SER A 29 6.70 14.39 -32.09
C SER A 29 6.09 13.08 -31.61
N ASP A 30 6.58 11.96 -32.13
CA ASP A 30 6.09 10.62 -31.72
C ASP A 30 6.57 10.26 -30.30
N LEU A 31 7.77 10.66 -29.88
CA LEU A 31 8.23 10.54 -28.48
C LEU A 31 7.36 11.35 -27.51
N GLU A 32 6.98 12.58 -27.90
CA GLU A 32 6.03 13.37 -27.09
C GLU A 32 4.63 12.75 -27.07
N ARG A 33 4.19 12.16 -28.18
CA ARG A 33 2.93 11.43 -28.26
C ARG A 33 2.96 10.22 -27.35
N ALA A 34 4.04 9.45 -27.33
CA ALA A 34 4.22 8.33 -26.43
C ALA A 34 4.16 8.78 -24.96
N ARG A 35 4.78 9.91 -24.62
CA ARG A 35 4.70 10.52 -23.28
C ARG A 35 3.25 10.83 -22.88
N ARG A 36 2.48 11.42 -23.77
CA ARG A 36 1.04 11.70 -23.51
C ARG A 36 0.22 10.44 -23.33
N LEU A 37 0.52 9.38 -24.09
CA LEU A 37 -0.13 8.07 -23.91
C LEU A 37 0.22 7.47 -22.53
N ILE A 38 1.47 7.61 -22.06
CA ILE A 38 1.88 7.19 -20.71
C ILE A 38 1.08 7.95 -19.65
N PHE A 39 0.90 9.26 -19.79
CA PHE A 39 0.09 10.06 -18.86
C PHE A 39 -1.39 9.65 -18.87
N ALA A 40 -1.92 9.29 -20.03
CA ALA A 40 -3.26 8.76 -20.18
C ALA A 40 -3.42 7.33 -19.64
N ALA A 41 -2.30 6.70 -19.22
CA ALA A 41 -2.21 5.29 -18.88
C ALA A 41 -2.64 4.35 -20.02
N ASP A 42 -2.49 4.80 -21.28
CA ASP A 42 -2.60 3.97 -22.49
C ASP A 42 -1.22 3.38 -22.82
N GLU A 43 -0.74 2.56 -21.88
CA GLU A 43 0.64 2.06 -21.87
C GLU A 43 0.93 1.09 -23.00
N GLU A 44 -0.07 0.34 -23.45
CA GLU A 44 0.12 -0.57 -24.58
C GLU A 44 0.31 0.19 -25.89
N ALA A 45 -0.51 1.21 -26.15
CA ALA A 45 -0.34 2.06 -27.31
C ALA A 45 1.00 2.83 -27.27
N ALA A 46 1.40 3.34 -26.08
CA ALA A 46 2.69 3.99 -25.89
C ALA A 46 3.84 3.02 -26.19
N LYS A 47 3.79 1.82 -25.64
CA LYS A 47 4.80 0.77 -25.86
C LYS A 47 4.94 0.41 -27.33
N GLN A 48 3.82 0.16 -28.03
CA GLN A 48 3.84 -0.17 -29.46
C GLN A 48 4.45 0.98 -30.29
N LEU A 49 4.09 2.23 -29.97
CA LEU A 49 4.67 3.40 -30.62
C LEU A 49 6.19 3.47 -30.38
N LEU A 50 6.66 3.36 -29.13
CA LEU A 50 8.08 3.42 -28.80
C LEU A 50 8.90 2.31 -29.46
N LEU A 51 8.38 1.07 -29.48
CA LEU A 51 9.04 -0.05 -30.17
C LEU A 51 9.12 0.16 -31.68
N SER A 52 8.13 0.84 -32.28
CA SER A 52 8.17 1.17 -33.71
C SER A 52 9.19 2.26 -34.06
N LEU A 53 9.61 3.07 -33.07
CA LEU A 53 10.60 4.13 -33.27
C LEU A 53 12.04 3.61 -33.25
N ASP A 54 12.32 2.49 -32.59
CA ASP A 54 13.66 1.93 -32.44
C ASP A 54 14.36 1.75 -33.81
N GLU A 55 13.72 1.04 -34.72
CA GLU A 55 14.23 0.84 -36.08
C GLU A 55 14.36 2.13 -36.91
N GLN A 56 13.48 3.10 -36.66
CA GLN A 56 13.51 4.40 -37.37
C GLN A 56 14.65 5.26 -36.88
N ILE A 57 14.92 5.26 -35.58
CA ILE A 57 16.03 5.97 -34.92
C ILE A 57 17.38 5.39 -35.38
N GLU A 58 17.51 4.05 -35.40
CA GLU A 58 18.71 3.39 -35.91
C GLU A 58 18.98 3.77 -37.37
N LYS A 59 17.97 3.76 -38.26
CA LYS A 59 18.10 4.17 -39.65
C LYS A 59 18.45 5.64 -39.84
N ALA A 60 18.06 6.50 -38.90
CA ALA A 60 18.33 7.94 -38.92
C ALA A 60 19.70 8.28 -38.29
N ASP A 61 20.43 7.29 -37.75
CA ASP A 61 21.70 7.46 -37.02
C ASP A 61 21.56 8.48 -35.85
N ARG A 62 20.43 8.37 -35.09
CA ARG A 62 20.06 9.26 -34.00
C ARG A 62 20.02 8.51 -32.66
N ASP A 63 21.10 7.82 -32.33
CA ASP A 63 21.24 7.03 -31.08
C ASP A 63 20.97 7.85 -29.82
N ASP A 64 21.12 9.19 -29.86
CA ASP A 64 20.76 10.09 -28.80
C ASP A 64 19.27 10.00 -28.41
N LEU A 65 18.38 9.70 -29.34
CA LEU A 65 16.94 9.55 -29.12
C LEU A 65 16.55 8.20 -28.50
N LEU A 66 17.43 7.17 -28.62
CA LEU A 66 17.20 5.86 -27.99
C LEU A 66 17.13 5.95 -26.45
N LEU A 67 17.89 6.87 -25.86
CA LEU A 67 17.83 7.11 -24.42
C LEU A 67 16.42 7.53 -23.96
N GLU A 68 15.70 8.33 -24.75
CA GLU A 68 14.31 8.72 -24.45
C GLU A 68 13.37 7.53 -24.61
N VAL A 69 13.55 6.71 -25.65
CA VAL A 69 12.76 5.48 -25.87
C VAL A 69 12.89 4.54 -24.68
N TYR A 70 14.12 4.20 -24.28
CA TYR A 70 14.35 3.28 -23.17
C TYR A 70 13.91 3.85 -21.82
N ALA A 71 14.05 5.16 -21.60
CA ALA A 71 13.56 5.81 -20.39
C ALA A 71 12.02 5.72 -20.29
N GLN A 72 11.30 5.95 -21.38
CA GLN A 72 9.84 5.83 -21.41
C GLN A 72 9.36 4.38 -21.33
N LEU A 73 10.01 3.45 -22.03
CA LEU A 73 9.71 2.01 -21.93
C LEU A 73 9.94 1.50 -20.51
N GLY A 74 11.03 1.92 -19.85
CA GLY A 74 11.32 1.57 -18.46
C GLY A 74 10.22 2.06 -17.50
N GLU A 75 9.68 3.26 -17.71
CA GLU A 75 8.54 3.77 -16.94
C GLU A 75 7.29 2.90 -17.13
N ILE A 76 6.97 2.51 -18.37
CA ILE A 76 5.84 1.63 -18.70
C ILE A 76 6.01 0.26 -18.01
N TYR A 77 7.17 -0.35 -18.15
CA TYR A 77 7.45 -1.64 -17.55
C TYR A 77 7.39 -1.60 -16.01
N LEU A 78 7.88 -0.50 -15.41
CA LEU A 78 7.83 -0.32 -13.96
C LEU A 78 6.39 -0.29 -13.42
N VAL A 79 5.51 0.49 -14.03
CA VAL A 79 4.10 0.59 -13.59
C VAL A 79 3.27 -0.65 -13.92
N ARG A 80 3.69 -1.43 -14.92
CA ARG A 80 3.08 -2.72 -15.29
C ARG A 80 3.68 -3.92 -14.55
N THR A 81 4.62 -3.69 -13.64
CA THR A 81 5.31 -4.73 -12.88
C THR A 81 6.11 -5.74 -13.74
N ALA A 82 6.49 -5.33 -14.94
CA ALA A 82 7.31 -6.08 -15.85
C ALA A 82 8.82 -5.80 -15.59
N TYR A 83 9.28 -6.17 -14.41
CA TYR A 83 10.58 -5.73 -13.87
C TYR A 83 11.79 -6.14 -14.71
N ASN A 84 11.77 -7.30 -15.35
CA ASN A 84 12.84 -7.71 -16.29
C ASN A 84 12.98 -6.70 -17.45
N GLY A 85 11.86 -6.13 -17.92
CA GLY A 85 11.88 -5.08 -18.94
C GLY A 85 12.49 -3.77 -18.43
N VAL A 86 12.30 -3.45 -17.14
CA VAL A 86 12.96 -2.29 -16.52
C VAL A 86 14.47 -2.49 -16.47
N GLU A 87 14.93 -3.68 -16.08
CA GLU A 87 16.37 -4.03 -16.03
C GLU A 87 17.00 -3.96 -17.42
N GLU A 88 16.31 -4.45 -18.45
CA GLU A 88 16.80 -4.35 -19.83
C GLU A 88 16.92 -2.89 -20.28
N CYS A 89 15.91 -2.06 -20.05
CA CYS A 89 15.96 -0.63 -20.36
C CYS A 89 17.10 0.06 -19.61
N LEU A 90 17.29 -0.25 -18.33
CA LEU A 90 18.40 0.28 -17.53
C LEU A 90 19.77 -0.13 -18.10
N GLY A 91 19.92 -1.38 -18.55
CA GLY A 91 21.12 -1.85 -19.22
C GLY A 91 21.42 -1.01 -20.46
N ARG A 92 20.44 -0.86 -21.35
CA ARG A 92 20.56 -0.04 -22.58
C ARG A 92 20.93 1.42 -22.29
N ILE A 93 20.24 2.05 -21.33
CA ILE A 93 20.57 3.43 -20.94
C ILE A 93 21.99 3.52 -20.39
N THR A 94 22.42 2.55 -19.57
CA THR A 94 23.75 2.54 -18.96
C THR A 94 24.84 2.37 -20.02
N ASP A 95 24.63 1.48 -21.00
CA ASP A 95 25.57 1.27 -22.12
C ASP A 95 25.76 2.55 -22.94
N CYS A 96 24.64 3.21 -23.32
CA CYS A 96 24.70 4.49 -24.04
C CYS A 96 25.41 5.56 -23.21
N LEU A 97 25.05 5.72 -21.93
CA LEU A 97 25.70 6.72 -21.06
C LEU A 97 27.20 6.45 -20.88
N THR A 98 27.61 5.19 -20.82
CA THR A 98 29.03 4.81 -20.73
C THR A 98 29.81 5.28 -21.95
N ILE A 99 29.23 5.16 -23.15
CA ILE A 99 29.84 5.67 -24.40
C ILE A 99 30.00 7.18 -24.34
N TYR A 100 28.93 7.91 -23.99
CA TYR A 100 29.00 9.39 -23.91
C TYR A 100 29.96 9.88 -22.82
N GLN A 101 29.99 9.22 -21.67
CA GLN A 101 30.98 9.50 -20.62
C GLN A 101 32.41 9.25 -21.08
N SER A 102 32.65 8.20 -21.88
CA SER A 102 33.97 7.90 -22.46
C SER A 102 34.41 8.92 -23.51
N ILE A 103 33.45 9.48 -24.28
CA ILE A 103 33.69 10.61 -25.20
C ILE A 103 34.14 11.84 -24.40
N ARG A 104 33.41 12.21 -23.35
CA ARG A 104 33.74 13.36 -22.49
C ARG A 104 35.07 13.21 -21.76
N ALA A 105 35.40 11.98 -21.33
CA ALA A 105 36.69 11.67 -20.70
C ALA A 105 37.86 11.58 -21.69
N GLY A 106 37.60 11.64 -22.99
CA GLY A 106 38.62 11.48 -24.03
C GLY A 106 39.21 10.07 -24.14
N THR A 107 38.55 9.09 -23.54
CA THR A 107 39.02 7.68 -23.52
C THR A 107 38.55 6.88 -24.74
N ASN A 108 37.61 7.43 -25.55
CA ASN A 108 37.10 6.77 -26.75
C ASN A 108 37.16 7.73 -27.96
N PRO A 109 38.34 7.91 -28.58
CA PRO A 109 38.52 8.83 -29.69
C PRO A 109 37.76 8.42 -30.96
N GLU A 110 37.48 7.12 -31.15
CA GLU A 110 36.73 6.64 -32.31
C GLU A 110 35.26 7.07 -32.22
N ALA A 111 34.63 6.94 -31.04
CA ALA A 111 33.28 7.42 -30.82
C ALA A 111 33.23 8.94 -30.86
N ALA A 112 34.22 9.64 -30.31
CA ALA A 112 34.32 11.09 -30.36
C ALA A 112 34.39 11.63 -31.81
N ALA A 113 35.13 10.95 -32.67
CA ALA A 113 35.27 11.34 -34.09
C ALA A 113 33.97 11.14 -34.89
N LYS A 114 33.10 10.26 -34.45
CA LYS A 114 31.76 10.01 -35.07
C LYS A 114 30.65 10.89 -34.50
N SER A 115 30.83 11.42 -33.29
CA SER A 115 29.82 12.26 -32.65
C SER A 115 29.74 13.63 -33.32
N THR A 116 28.52 14.06 -33.64
CA THR A 116 28.22 15.41 -34.14
C THR A 116 27.77 16.35 -33.05
N MET A 117 27.66 15.86 -31.80
CA MET A 117 27.19 16.63 -30.64
C MET A 117 28.31 17.48 -30.06
N SER A 118 27.94 18.69 -29.59
CA SER A 118 28.86 19.50 -28.81
C SER A 118 29.08 18.89 -27.41
N ASP A 119 30.21 19.24 -26.78
CA ASP A 119 30.49 18.82 -25.40
C ASP A 119 29.39 19.23 -24.42
N ALA A 120 28.78 20.38 -24.61
CA ALA A 120 27.67 20.87 -23.78
C ALA A 120 26.40 20.02 -23.95
N ASP A 121 26.10 19.60 -25.19
CA ASP A 121 24.95 18.74 -25.48
C ASP A 121 25.16 17.34 -24.88
N VAL A 122 26.39 16.81 -24.94
CA VAL A 122 26.74 15.52 -24.31
C VAL A 122 26.62 15.61 -22.79
N ASP A 123 27.12 16.67 -22.15
CA ASP A 123 26.99 16.87 -20.70
C ASP A 123 25.51 17.02 -20.28
N HIS A 124 24.71 17.75 -21.05
CA HIS A 124 23.27 17.89 -20.83
C HIS A 124 22.55 16.53 -20.90
N MET A 125 22.86 15.74 -21.91
CA MET A 125 22.27 14.41 -22.11
C MET A 125 22.68 13.44 -20.98
N ILE A 126 23.96 13.41 -20.60
CA ILE A 126 24.44 12.61 -19.48
C ILE A 126 23.70 13.02 -18.20
N CYS A 127 23.55 14.32 -17.92
CA CYS A 127 22.84 14.81 -16.74
C CYS A 127 21.38 14.35 -16.73
N ARG A 128 20.65 14.53 -17.84
CA ARG A 128 19.25 14.17 -17.98
C ARG A 128 19.00 12.69 -17.77
N TYR A 129 19.67 11.86 -18.55
CA TYR A 129 19.39 10.42 -18.55
C TYR A 129 20.01 9.64 -17.40
N SER A 130 21.07 10.14 -16.77
CA SER A 130 21.54 9.60 -15.49
C SER A 130 20.47 9.70 -14.40
N ARG A 131 19.70 10.81 -14.37
CA ARG A 131 18.57 10.97 -13.44
C ARG A 131 17.38 10.08 -13.80
N ARG A 132 17.07 9.94 -15.08
CA ARG A 132 16.01 9.02 -15.55
C ARG A 132 16.36 7.55 -15.20
N ALA A 133 17.61 7.15 -15.41
CA ALA A 133 18.10 5.84 -14.99
C ALA A 133 18.03 5.66 -13.47
N GLN A 134 18.42 6.69 -12.70
CA GLN A 134 18.33 6.64 -11.24
C GLN A 134 16.87 6.54 -10.76
N PHE A 135 15.94 7.21 -11.41
CA PHE A 135 14.50 7.07 -11.15
C PHE A 135 14.04 5.61 -11.34
N LEU A 136 14.40 4.97 -12.45
CA LEU A 136 14.05 3.58 -12.73
C LEU A 136 14.68 2.61 -11.70
N ARG A 137 15.97 2.81 -11.35
CA ARG A 137 16.63 2.00 -10.29
C ARG A 137 15.93 2.14 -8.94
N THR A 138 15.56 3.38 -8.58
CA THR A 138 14.86 3.66 -7.33
C THR A 138 13.48 3.01 -7.29
N GLY A 139 12.72 3.11 -8.38
CA GLY A 139 11.42 2.47 -8.52
C GLY A 139 11.51 0.94 -8.50
N LEU A 140 12.50 0.37 -9.18
CA LEU A 140 12.75 -1.08 -9.19
C LEU A 140 13.11 -1.60 -7.79
N ALA A 141 14.03 -0.93 -7.08
CA ALA A 141 14.40 -1.29 -5.72
C ALA A 141 13.17 -1.29 -4.79
N ALA A 142 12.33 -0.25 -4.87
CA ALA A 142 11.14 -0.13 -4.05
C ALA A 142 10.07 -1.18 -4.40
N ALA A 143 9.69 -1.28 -5.68
CA ALA A 143 8.50 -2.03 -6.09
C ALA A 143 8.78 -3.52 -6.31
N ALA A 144 9.91 -3.89 -6.94
CA ALA A 144 10.23 -5.28 -7.26
C ALA A 144 10.85 -6.00 -6.06
N HIS A 145 11.89 -5.39 -5.49
CA HIS A 145 12.72 -6.06 -4.48
C HIS A 145 12.28 -5.75 -3.04
N GLY A 146 11.40 -4.73 -2.83
CA GLY A 146 11.06 -4.25 -1.49
C GLY A 146 12.32 -3.76 -0.72
N ASP A 147 13.39 -3.42 -1.45
CA ASP A 147 14.61 -2.85 -0.87
C ASP A 147 14.44 -1.35 -0.67
N HIS A 148 13.68 -1.02 0.37
CA HIS A 148 13.33 0.36 0.69
C HIS A 148 14.55 1.19 1.12
N GLU A 149 15.60 0.56 1.64
CA GLU A 149 16.86 1.20 2.00
C GLU A 149 17.61 1.64 0.73
N ALA A 150 17.72 0.77 -0.28
CA ALA A 150 18.29 1.14 -1.57
C ALA A 150 17.44 2.18 -2.31
N ALA A 151 16.11 2.10 -2.19
CA ALA A 151 15.19 3.10 -2.75
C ALA A 151 15.37 4.47 -2.09
N GLU A 152 15.53 4.52 -0.77
CA GLU A 152 15.78 5.76 -0.02
C GLU A 152 17.14 6.38 -0.40
N ALA A 153 18.18 5.57 -0.50
CA ALA A 153 19.50 6.01 -1.00
C ALA A 153 19.39 6.56 -2.44
N GLY A 154 18.62 5.88 -3.30
CA GLY A 154 18.34 6.34 -4.66
C GLY A 154 17.60 7.68 -4.71
N LEU A 155 16.63 7.89 -3.83
CA LEU A 155 15.93 9.17 -3.68
C LEU A 155 16.87 10.30 -3.24
N LEU A 156 17.80 10.04 -2.32
CA LEU A 156 18.80 11.03 -1.91
C LEU A 156 19.66 11.48 -3.10
N VAL A 157 20.09 10.54 -3.96
CA VAL A 157 20.80 10.87 -5.20
C VAL A 157 19.95 11.73 -6.13
N LEU A 158 18.65 11.39 -6.31
CA LEU A 158 17.74 12.17 -7.15
C LEU A 158 17.48 13.58 -6.63
N THR A 159 17.47 13.76 -5.31
CA THR A 159 17.24 15.08 -4.68
C THR A 159 18.48 15.96 -4.65
N GLY A 160 19.65 15.43 -5.02
CA GLY A 160 20.90 16.20 -5.12
C GLY A 160 20.75 17.39 -6.08
N ASP A 161 21.33 18.51 -5.72
CA ASP A 161 21.25 19.74 -6.53
C ASP A 161 22.07 19.62 -7.82
N THR A 162 21.39 19.69 -8.96
CA THR A 162 21.98 19.76 -10.30
C THR A 162 21.37 20.89 -11.11
N SER A 163 20.51 21.71 -10.50
CA SER A 163 19.72 22.74 -11.18
C SER A 163 20.55 23.89 -11.70
N THR A 164 21.75 24.11 -11.15
CA THR A 164 22.64 25.22 -11.51
C THR A 164 23.34 25.04 -12.86
N ALA A 165 23.62 23.78 -13.25
CA ALA A 165 24.32 23.49 -14.49
C ALA A 165 23.39 23.52 -15.73
N PHE A 166 22.14 23.01 -15.59
CA PHE A 166 21.16 22.91 -16.67
C PHE A 166 19.79 23.39 -16.20
N PRO A 167 19.52 24.71 -16.19
CA PRO A 167 18.26 25.28 -15.70
C PRO A 167 17.01 24.81 -16.45
N ASP A 168 17.15 24.48 -17.72
CA ASP A 168 16.10 23.94 -18.59
C ASP A 168 15.61 22.55 -18.15
N LEU A 169 16.47 21.74 -17.51
CA LEU A 169 16.10 20.45 -16.94
C LEU A 169 15.40 20.54 -15.58
N ALA A 170 15.35 21.71 -14.96
CA ALA A 170 14.86 21.87 -13.59
C ALA A 170 13.40 21.40 -13.41
N ALA A 171 12.54 21.65 -14.41
CA ALA A 171 11.14 21.19 -14.37
C ALA A 171 11.02 19.67 -14.48
N GLU A 172 11.75 19.06 -15.43
CA GLU A 172 11.79 17.59 -15.60
C GLU A 172 12.38 16.92 -14.36
N HIS A 173 13.43 17.47 -13.77
CA HIS A 173 14.03 16.92 -12.55
C HIS A 173 13.05 16.96 -11.36
N ARG A 174 12.30 18.06 -11.17
CA ARG A 174 11.25 18.13 -10.13
C ARG A 174 10.16 17.10 -10.38
N PHE A 175 9.73 16.91 -11.62
CA PHE A 175 8.78 15.87 -12.01
C PHE A 175 9.29 14.48 -11.61
N VAL A 176 10.50 14.11 -12.03
CA VAL A 176 11.13 12.81 -11.78
C VAL A 176 11.24 12.54 -10.26
N VAL A 177 11.71 13.53 -9.48
CA VAL A 177 11.82 13.41 -8.02
C VAL A 177 10.47 13.20 -7.36
N THR A 178 9.46 13.97 -7.76
CA THR A 178 8.11 13.88 -7.18
C THR A 178 7.47 12.54 -7.52
N TYR A 179 7.62 12.10 -8.76
CA TYR A 179 7.08 10.81 -9.19
C TYR A 179 7.80 9.62 -8.51
N ALA A 180 9.13 9.68 -8.34
CA ALA A 180 9.88 8.68 -7.57
C ALA A 180 9.38 8.58 -6.12
N ARG A 181 9.10 9.72 -5.46
CA ARG A 181 8.53 9.73 -4.11
C ARG A 181 7.14 9.08 -4.05
N ILE A 182 6.28 9.32 -5.05
CA ILE A 182 4.96 8.69 -5.14
C ILE A 182 5.11 7.16 -5.24
N LEU A 183 5.99 6.68 -6.12
CA LEU A 183 6.24 5.25 -6.31
C LEU A 183 6.80 4.59 -5.04
N CYS A 184 7.81 5.20 -4.41
CA CYS A 184 8.38 4.69 -3.16
C CYS A 184 7.37 4.70 -2.01
N ALA A 185 6.56 5.75 -1.88
CA ALA A 185 5.53 5.83 -0.85
C ALA A 185 4.45 4.75 -1.06
N SER A 186 4.04 4.51 -2.31
CA SER A 186 3.09 3.45 -2.65
C SER A 186 3.65 2.06 -2.37
N ALA A 187 4.91 1.80 -2.72
CA ALA A 187 5.57 0.52 -2.44
C ALA A 187 5.70 0.25 -0.92
N LEU A 188 6.00 1.29 -0.13
CA LEU A 188 5.98 1.17 1.34
C LEU A 188 4.60 0.80 1.87
N CYS A 189 3.51 1.36 1.31
CA CYS A 189 2.15 1.00 1.70
C CYS A 189 1.83 -0.46 1.31
N ASP A 190 2.28 -0.92 0.14
CA ASP A 190 2.10 -2.32 -0.28
C ASP A 190 2.76 -3.31 0.70
N ASP A 191 3.86 -2.92 1.32
CA ASP A 191 4.62 -3.71 2.31
C ASP A 191 4.22 -3.43 3.78
N ASP A 192 3.05 -2.81 4.03
CA ASP A 192 2.55 -2.44 5.38
C ASP A 192 3.46 -1.44 6.16
N LEU A 193 4.33 -0.73 5.46
CA LEU A 193 5.25 0.25 6.03
C LEU A 193 4.69 1.68 5.94
N HIS A 194 3.40 1.86 6.21
CA HIS A 194 2.68 3.13 6.09
C HIS A 194 3.37 4.28 6.83
N VAL A 195 3.90 4.02 8.03
CA VAL A 195 4.68 4.98 8.82
C VAL A 195 5.82 5.58 8.03
N ARG A 196 6.63 4.72 7.39
CA ARG A 196 7.78 5.15 6.59
C ARG A 196 7.39 5.94 5.34
N SER A 197 6.16 5.76 4.85
CA SER A 197 5.66 6.50 3.68
C SER A 197 5.27 7.96 3.99
N VAL A 198 4.98 8.29 5.25
CA VAL A 198 4.48 9.62 5.66
C VAL A 198 5.39 10.77 5.26
N PRO A 199 6.71 10.74 5.48
CA PRO A 199 7.60 11.82 5.03
C PRO A 199 7.57 12.02 3.52
N LEU A 200 7.46 10.92 2.76
CA LEU A 200 7.38 10.98 1.29
C LEU A 200 6.08 11.64 0.85
N TRP A 201 4.94 11.23 1.42
CA TRP A 201 3.64 11.87 1.14
C TRP A 201 3.65 13.36 1.47
N ARG A 202 4.20 13.77 2.61
CA ARG A 202 4.34 15.20 2.97
C ARG A 202 5.09 16.00 1.89
N HIS A 203 6.21 15.47 1.40
CA HIS A 203 6.97 16.12 0.33
C HIS A 203 6.21 16.17 -1.00
N VAL A 204 5.51 15.09 -1.36
CA VAL A 204 4.68 15.01 -2.57
C VAL A 204 3.57 16.05 -2.53
N LEU A 205 2.78 16.07 -1.45
CA LEU A 205 1.66 17.00 -1.30
C LEU A 205 2.12 18.45 -1.34
N LYS A 206 3.21 18.78 -0.65
CA LYS A 206 3.82 20.11 -0.70
C LYS A 206 4.26 20.49 -2.13
N ALA A 207 4.87 19.55 -2.86
CA ALA A 207 5.29 19.80 -4.24
C ALA A 207 4.09 20.09 -5.15
N ILE A 208 2.99 19.36 -5.01
CA ILE A 208 1.76 19.56 -5.78
C ILE A 208 1.05 20.86 -5.42
N GLU A 209 1.01 21.23 -4.14
CA GLU A 209 0.40 22.50 -3.69
C GLU A 209 1.19 23.72 -4.15
N THR A 210 2.51 23.61 -4.25
CA THR A 210 3.37 24.68 -4.71
C THR A 210 3.49 24.78 -6.23
N SER A 211 3.07 23.74 -6.96
CA SER A 211 3.02 23.74 -8.42
C SER A 211 1.85 24.61 -8.88
N CYS A 212 2.16 25.79 -9.39
CA CYS A 212 1.16 26.74 -9.93
C CYS A 212 0.85 26.50 -11.41
N GLY A 213 1.27 25.36 -11.97
CA GLY A 213 1.21 25.11 -13.40
C GLY A 213 -0.09 24.45 -13.86
N ASP A 214 -0.57 24.86 -15.02
CA ASP A 214 -1.60 24.14 -15.80
C ASP A 214 -0.93 23.20 -16.83
N SER A 215 0.23 22.62 -16.47
CA SER A 215 0.92 21.69 -17.36
C SER A 215 0.35 20.28 -17.24
N GLU A 216 0.40 19.53 -18.34
CA GLU A 216 -0.01 18.13 -18.35
C GLU A 216 0.82 17.27 -17.38
N PHE A 217 2.09 17.64 -17.13
CA PHE A 217 2.96 17.05 -16.14
C PHE A 217 2.46 17.24 -14.70
N ASP A 218 2.01 18.47 -14.37
CA ASP A 218 1.46 18.77 -13.05
C ASP A 218 0.14 18.04 -12.83
N ASP A 219 -0.70 17.95 -13.86
CA ASP A 219 -1.95 17.22 -13.82
C ASP A 219 -1.73 15.72 -13.64
N PHE A 220 -0.74 15.15 -14.32
CA PHE A 220 -0.34 13.75 -14.12
C PHE A 220 0.12 13.49 -12.67
N LEU A 221 1.03 14.30 -12.16
CA LEU A 221 1.51 14.17 -10.77
C LEU A 221 0.36 14.31 -9.76
N LEU A 222 -0.56 15.26 -9.98
CA LEU A 222 -1.73 15.42 -9.13
C LEU A 222 -2.59 14.16 -9.11
N VAL A 223 -2.82 13.55 -10.28
CA VAL A 223 -3.64 12.33 -10.39
C VAL A 223 -2.95 11.14 -9.71
N GLN A 224 -1.65 10.96 -9.95
CA GLN A 224 -0.89 9.88 -9.30
C GLN A 224 -0.81 10.06 -7.78
N ALA A 225 -0.49 11.27 -7.33
CA ALA A 225 -0.40 11.58 -5.91
C ALA A 225 -1.76 11.51 -5.21
N GLY A 226 -2.80 12.09 -5.81
CA GLY A 226 -4.14 12.08 -5.22
C GLY A 226 -4.73 10.67 -5.12
N THR A 227 -4.46 9.80 -6.11
CA THR A 227 -4.85 8.40 -6.07
C THR A 227 -4.07 7.63 -5.00
N GLY A 228 -2.73 7.75 -4.99
CA GLY A 228 -1.86 7.04 -4.05
C GLY A 228 -2.04 7.51 -2.60
N TYR A 229 -2.09 8.82 -2.37
CA TYR A 229 -2.35 9.36 -1.03
C TYR A 229 -3.77 9.10 -0.55
N GLY A 230 -4.76 9.17 -1.46
CA GLY A 230 -6.12 8.76 -1.14
C GLY A 230 -6.21 7.31 -0.67
N ARG A 231 -5.54 6.39 -1.36
CA ARG A 231 -5.37 4.99 -0.93
C ARG A 231 -4.71 4.91 0.46
N PHE A 232 -3.58 5.58 0.68
CA PHE A 232 -2.90 5.64 1.97
C PHE A 232 -3.85 6.10 3.09
N CYS A 233 -4.66 7.14 2.84
CA CYS A 233 -5.63 7.63 3.80
C CYS A 233 -6.72 6.58 4.10
N VAL A 234 -7.22 5.87 3.09
CA VAL A 234 -8.19 4.78 3.29
C VAL A 234 -7.58 3.66 4.13
N GLU A 235 -6.40 3.19 3.75
CA GLU A 235 -5.70 2.10 4.45
C GLU A 235 -5.35 2.44 5.90
N THR A 236 -5.20 3.73 6.23
CA THR A 236 -4.92 4.22 7.59
C THR A 236 -6.15 4.79 8.30
N GLY A 237 -7.37 4.56 7.79
CA GLY A 237 -8.62 4.98 8.41
C GLY A 237 -8.92 6.49 8.35
N ARG A 238 -8.21 7.26 7.53
CA ARG A 238 -8.37 8.71 7.35
C ARG A 238 -9.37 9.02 6.24
N LEU A 239 -10.58 8.47 6.34
CA LEU A 239 -11.57 8.52 5.26
C LEU A 239 -11.98 9.96 4.88
N SER A 240 -12.05 10.86 5.84
CA SER A 240 -12.36 12.29 5.60
C SER A 240 -11.27 13.02 4.81
N GLU A 241 -10.02 12.57 4.91
CA GLU A 241 -8.90 13.12 4.13
C GLU A 241 -8.80 12.47 2.75
N ALA A 242 -9.20 11.20 2.61
CA ALA A 242 -9.13 10.46 1.35
C ALA A 242 -10.04 11.05 0.27
N GLU A 243 -11.31 11.32 0.61
CA GLU A 243 -12.34 11.70 -0.38
C GLU A 243 -11.98 12.97 -1.18
N PRO A 244 -11.52 14.09 -0.57
CA PRO A 244 -11.15 15.30 -1.34
C PRO A 244 -10.00 15.03 -2.34
N TRP A 245 -9.00 14.24 -1.98
CA TRP A 245 -7.89 13.92 -2.88
C TRP A 245 -8.32 13.03 -4.03
N LEU A 246 -9.11 11.99 -3.75
CA LEU A 246 -9.65 11.09 -4.78
C LEU A 246 -10.59 11.82 -5.74
N GLN A 247 -11.45 12.71 -5.23
CA GLN A 247 -12.34 13.53 -6.06
C GLN A 247 -11.53 14.48 -6.98
N ARG A 248 -10.53 15.16 -6.42
CA ARG A 248 -9.67 16.08 -7.18
C ARG A 248 -8.88 15.34 -8.27
N ALA A 249 -8.30 14.18 -7.95
CA ALA A 249 -7.59 13.33 -8.90
C ALA A 249 -8.52 12.82 -10.01
N GLY A 250 -9.70 12.30 -9.66
CA GLY A 250 -10.69 11.81 -10.61
C GLY A 250 -11.22 12.90 -11.54
N ALA A 251 -11.53 14.09 -11.00
CA ALA A 251 -11.97 15.22 -11.80
C ALA A 251 -10.89 15.67 -12.81
N ARG A 252 -9.62 15.64 -12.39
CA ARG A 252 -8.50 16.00 -13.28
C ARG A 252 -8.29 14.93 -14.36
N ALA A 253 -8.33 13.64 -14.02
CA ALA A 253 -8.23 12.54 -14.98
C ALA A 253 -9.39 12.58 -16.01
N MET A 254 -10.61 12.85 -15.56
CA MET A 254 -11.77 13.03 -16.46
C MET A 254 -11.63 14.21 -17.41
N LYS A 255 -11.09 15.36 -16.94
CA LYS A 255 -10.83 16.54 -17.78
C LYS A 255 -9.93 16.21 -18.97
N HIS A 256 -8.94 15.33 -18.77
CA HIS A 256 -8.03 14.87 -19.83
C HIS A 256 -8.54 13.65 -20.62
N GLY A 257 -9.65 13.06 -20.24
CA GLY A 257 -10.13 11.81 -20.84
C GLY A 257 -9.28 10.58 -20.52
N TRP A 258 -8.51 10.61 -19.43
CA TRP A 258 -7.64 9.51 -18.96
C TRP A 258 -8.48 8.40 -18.32
N LYS A 259 -8.98 7.49 -19.15
CA LYS A 259 -9.95 6.46 -18.75
C LYS A 259 -9.45 5.56 -17.61
N LEU A 260 -8.24 4.99 -17.74
CA LEU A 260 -7.70 4.11 -16.71
C LEU A 260 -7.41 4.85 -15.40
N ALA A 261 -6.86 6.06 -15.46
CA ALA A 261 -6.62 6.87 -14.27
C ALA A 261 -7.93 7.25 -13.55
N THR A 262 -8.99 7.57 -14.32
CA THR A 262 -10.34 7.80 -13.77
C THR A 262 -10.88 6.54 -13.07
N ALA A 263 -10.75 5.37 -13.71
CA ALA A 263 -11.20 4.10 -13.13
C ALA A 263 -10.42 3.75 -11.85
N ARG A 264 -9.10 3.98 -11.83
CA ARG A 264 -8.28 3.75 -10.63
C ARG A 264 -8.71 4.65 -9.45
N THR A 265 -8.99 5.93 -9.69
CA THR A 265 -9.53 6.80 -8.63
C THR A 265 -10.91 6.37 -8.17
N GLN A 266 -11.76 5.89 -9.08
CA GLN A 266 -13.07 5.32 -8.77
C GLN A 266 -12.93 4.05 -7.90
N PHE A 267 -11.98 3.18 -8.23
CA PHE A 267 -11.67 1.99 -7.45
C PHE A 267 -11.21 2.37 -6.02
N GLU A 268 -10.30 3.34 -5.85
CA GLU A 268 -9.90 3.78 -4.50
C GLU A 268 -11.06 4.43 -3.73
N ARG A 269 -12.00 5.09 -4.39
CA ARG A 269 -13.25 5.54 -3.76
C ARG A 269 -14.13 4.35 -3.35
N SER A 270 -14.16 3.25 -4.12
CA SER A 270 -14.88 2.05 -3.71
C SER A 270 -14.29 1.44 -2.44
N THR A 271 -12.96 1.45 -2.28
CA THR A 271 -12.29 0.98 -1.07
C THR A 271 -12.61 1.86 0.14
N ALA A 272 -12.72 3.17 -0.05
CA ALA A 272 -13.18 4.09 1.00
C ALA A 272 -14.63 3.81 1.43
N ARG A 273 -15.54 3.50 0.48
CA ARG A 273 -16.94 3.12 0.77
C ARG A 273 -17.02 1.79 1.52
N TRP A 274 -16.17 0.83 1.12
CA TRP A 274 -16.03 -0.41 1.88
C TRP A 274 -15.67 -0.15 3.34
N SER A 275 -14.62 0.63 3.58
CA SER A 275 -14.16 0.98 4.93
C SER A 275 -15.19 1.80 5.75
N ALA A 276 -16.05 2.55 5.06
CA ALA A 276 -17.17 3.26 5.68
C ALA A 276 -18.43 2.39 5.91
N GLY A 277 -18.40 1.10 5.50
CA GLY A 277 -19.55 0.20 5.64
C GLY A 277 -20.59 0.30 4.53
N ASP A 278 -20.41 1.19 3.54
CA ASP A 278 -21.34 1.36 2.41
C ASP A 278 -21.06 0.33 1.30
N ARG A 279 -21.58 -0.89 1.52
CA ARG A 279 -21.37 -2.04 0.63
C ARG A 279 -21.99 -1.82 -0.75
N ALA A 280 -23.17 -1.19 -0.80
CA ALA A 280 -23.89 -0.96 -2.07
C ALA A 280 -23.11 0.00 -2.99
N GLU A 281 -22.62 1.11 -2.46
CA GLU A 281 -21.84 2.07 -3.25
C GLU A 281 -20.45 1.51 -3.58
N CYS A 282 -19.83 0.73 -2.68
CA CYS A 282 -18.61 0.00 -2.99
C CYS A 282 -18.80 -0.91 -4.21
N GLN A 283 -19.85 -1.74 -4.19
CA GLN A 283 -20.17 -2.65 -5.30
C GLN A 283 -20.36 -1.91 -6.62
N ARG A 284 -21.12 -0.82 -6.61
CA ARG A 284 -21.36 -0.01 -7.81
C ARG A 284 -20.04 0.52 -8.39
N LEU A 285 -19.22 1.15 -7.55
CA LEU A 285 -17.97 1.79 -7.97
C LEU A 285 -16.93 0.79 -8.48
N VAL A 286 -16.77 -0.38 -7.81
CA VAL A 286 -15.81 -1.38 -8.27
C VAL A 286 -16.21 -2.00 -9.61
N HIS A 287 -17.52 -2.24 -9.84
CA HIS A 287 -18.01 -2.74 -11.13
C HIS A 287 -17.80 -1.72 -12.25
N GLU A 288 -18.08 -0.45 -12.01
CA GLU A 288 -17.85 0.62 -12.99
C GLU A 288 -16.38 0.79 -13.35
N ALA A 289 -15.48 0.63 -12.37
CA ALA A 289 -14.04 0.77 -12.59
C ALA A 289 -13.41 -0.44 -13.29
N TYR A 290 -13.95 -1.64 -13.05
CA TYR A 290 -13.29 -2.90 -13.40
C TYR A 290 -12.99 -3.05 -14.90
N SER A 291 -13.92 -2.70 -15.79
CA SER A 291 -13.70 -2.89 -17.24
C SER A 291 -12.46 -2.12 -17.73
N ALA A 292 -12.35 -0.84 -17.37
CA ALA A 292 -11.22 -0.02 -17.78
C ALA A 292 -9.90 -0.46 -17.09
N ILE A 293 -9.97 -0.95 -15.85
CA ILE A 293 -8.80 -1.51 -15.15
C ILE A 293 -8.34 -2.81 -15.83
N ALA A 294 -9.26 -3.69 -16.19
CA ALA A 294 -8.94 -4.95 -16.87
C ALA A 294 -8.36 -4.72 -18.27
N GLU A 295 -8.91 -3.76 -19.02
CA GLU A 295 -8.39 -3.35 -20.34
C GLU A 295 -7.00 -2.72 -20.25
N GLY A 296 -6.67 -2.10 -19.12
CA GLY A 296 -5.37 -1.46 -18.89
C GLY A 296 -4.21 -2.42 -18.61
N TYR A 297 -4.47 -3.73 -18.51
CA TYR A 297 -3.45 -4.77 -18.26
C TYR A 297 -2.56 -4.55 -17.03
N ARG A 298 -3.04 -3.80 -16.03
CA ARG A 298 -2.34 -3.63 -14.76
C ARG A 298 -2.74 -4.73 -13.78
N ALA A 299 -2.00 -5.82 -13.77
CA ALA A 299 -2.33 -7.05 -13.03
C ALA A 299 -2.53 -6.81 -11.52
N HIS A 300 -1.77 -5.90 -10.89
CA HIS A 300 -1.96 -5.53 -9.49
C HIS A 300 -3.34 -4.90 -9.24
N ASP A 301 -3.74 -3.94 -10.06
CA ASP A 301 -5.05 -3.27 -9.92
C ASP A 301 -6.20 -4.26 -10.17
N VAL A 302 -6.05 -5.16 -11.16
CA VAL A 302 -7.02 -6.23 -11.45
C VAL A 302 -7.14 -7.18 -10.25
N SER A 303 -6.03 -7.62 -9.66
CA SER A 303 -6.03 -8.48 -8.49
C SER A 303 -6.70 -7.82 -7.28
N ARG A 304 -6.50 -6.52 -7.07
CA ARG A 304 -7.20 -5.75 -6.03
C ARG A 304 -8.70 -5.69 -6.29
N CYS A 305 -9.15 -5.53 -7.54
CA CYS A 305 -10.58 -5.61 -7.86
C CYS A 305 -11.16 -6.99 -7.51
N TRP A 306 -10.45 -8.07 -7.84
CA TRP A 306 -10.88 -9.43 -7.48
C TRP A 306 -10.98 -9.64 -5.97
N LEU A 307 -10.04 -9.07 -5.19
CA LEU A 307 -10.13 -9.07 -3.73
C LEU A 307 -11.46 -8.42 -3.26
N TYR A 308 -11.78 -7.22 -3.75
CA TYR A 308 -13.02 -6.52 -3.33
C TYR A 308 -14.28 -7.22 -3.84
N PHE A 309 -14.29 -7.84 -5.02
CA PHE A 309 -15.38 -8.70 -5.45
C PHE A 309 -15.56 -9.91 -4.53
N GLY A 310 -14.47 -10.52 -4.07
CA GLY A 310 -14.50 -11.60 -3.09
C GLY A 310 -15.07 -11.16 -1.76
N LEU A 311 -14.63 -10.00 -1.25
CA LEU A 311 -15.13 -9.39 -0.02
C LEU A 311 -16.65 -9.10 -0.09
N LEU A 312 -17.11 -8.54 -1.21
CA LEU A 312 -18.54 -8.28 -1.45
C LEU A 312 -19.35 -9.57 -1.47
N SER A 313 -18.85 -10.62 -2.15
CA SER A 313 -19.52 -11.93 -2.16
C SER A 313 -19.58 -12.56 -0.77
N LEU A 314 -18.48 -12.49 -0.03
CA LEU A 314 -18.41 -13.01 1.33
C LEU A 314 -19.41 -12.27 2.25
N SER A 315 -19.55 -10.96 2.10
CA SER A 315 -20.48 -10.14 2.92
C SER A 315 -21.96 -10.47 2.73
N ILE A 316 -22.32 -11.21 1.68
CA ILE A 316 -23.68 -11.71 1.40
C ILE A 316 -23.72 -13.25 1.36
N GLU A 317 -22.72 -13.91 1.94
CA GLU A 317 -22.62 -15.36 2.10
C GLU A 317 -22.62 -16.17 0.78
N MET A 318 -22.25 -15.53 -0.33
CA MET A 318 -21.99 -16.25 -1.60
C MET A 318 -20.60 -16.87 -1.57
N LEU A 319 -20.46 -17.96 -0.83
CA LEU A 319 -19.17 -18.53 -0.42
C LEU A 319 -18.35 -19.07 -1.59
N ASP A 320 -18.99 -19.71 -2.58
CA ASP A 320 -18.29 -20.26 -3.74
C ASP A 320 -17.76 -19.15 -4.64
N ASP A 321 -18.57 -18.12 -4.90
CA ASP A 321 -18.15 -16.93 -5.62
C ASP A 321 -17.01 -16.18 -4.90
N ALA A 322 -17.10 -16.10 -3.57
CA ALA A 322 -16.06 -15.45 -2.77
C ALA A 322 -14.72 -16.18 -2.91
N ASP A 323 -14.72 -17.52 -2.74
CA ASP A 323 -13.50 -18.33 -2.85
C ASP A 323 -12.89 -18.29 -4.24
N GLU A 324 -13.71 -18.35 -5.31
CA GLU A 324 -13.25 -18.22 -6.70
C GLU A 324 -12.56 -16.87 -6.93
N ARG A 325 -13.18 -15.77 -6.48
CA ARG A 325 -12.66 -14.41 -6.65
C ARG A 325 -11.39 -14.18 -5.86
N PHE A 326 -11.32 -14.66 -4.62
CA PHE A 326 -10.08 -14.64 -3.85
C PHE A 326 -8.99 -15.50 -4.49
N GLY A 327 -9.35 -16.66 -5.08
CA GLY A 327 -8.42 -17.49 -5.84
C GLY A 327 -7.83 -16.78 -7.06
N HIS A 328 -8.61 -15.96 -7.77
CA HIS A 328 -8.10 -15.12 -8.85
C HIS A 328 -7.10 -14.07 -8.33
N ALA A 329 -7.43 -13.39 -7.22
CA ALA A 329 -6.52 -12.42 -6.61
C ALA A 329 -5.23 -13.08 -6.11
N GLU A 330 -5.32 -14.23 -5.44
CA GLU A 330 -4.18 -14.96 -4.88
C GLU A 330 -3.19 -15.40 -5.95
N ARG A 331 -3.67 -15.91 -7.09
CA ARG A 331 -2.82 -16.39 -8.19
C ARG A 331 -1.81 -15.34 -8.63
N HIS A 332 -2.27 -14.13 -8.87
CA HIS A 332 -1.40 -13.03 -9.27
C HIS A 332 -0.30 -12.74 -8.23
N TRP A 333 -0.68 -12.66 -6.94
CA TRP A 333 0.29 -12.34 -5.90
C TRP A 333 1.31 -13.46 -5.65
N ARG A 334 0.93 -14.72 -5.93
CA ARG A 334 1.86 -15.85 -5.95
C ARG A 334 2.84 -15.77 -7.12
N GLU A 335 2.35 -15.41 -8.32
CA GLU A 335 3.19 -15.23 -9.51
C GLU A 335 4.26 -14.14 -9.32
N VAL A 336 3.96 -13.08 -8.59
CA VAL A 336 4.88 -11.97 -8.31
C VAL A 336 5.56 -12.05 -6.94
N GLU A 337 5.39 -13.17 -6.24
CA GLU A 337 6.05 -13.49 -4.95
C GLU A 337 5.87 -12.40 -3.87
N LYS A 338 4.62 -11.89 -3.70
CA LYS A 338 4.29 -10.88 -2.69
C LYS A 338 3.64 -11.50 -1.44
N PRO A 339 4.43 -11.95 -0.44
CA PRO A 339 3.95 -12.77 0.68
C PRO A 339 2.89 -12.05 1.54
N LEU A 340 2.98 -10.75 1.75
CA LEU A 340 1.98 -10.01 2.55
C LEU A 340 0.60 -9.95 1.88
N HIS A 341 0.56 -9.82 0.55
CA HIS A 341 -0.71 -9.87 -0.18
C HIS A 341 -1.32 -11.26 -0.16
N ILE A 342 -0.51 -12.31 -0.31
CA ILE A 342 -0.95 -13.70 -0.19
C ILE A 342 -1.49 -13.96 1.22
N HIS A 343 -0.74 -13.56 2.26
CA HIS A 343 -1.16 -13.66 3.66
C HIS A 343 -2.56 -13.07 3.88
N ARG A 344 -2.79 -11.83 3.41
CA ARG A 344 -4.08 -11.15 3.55
C ARG A 344 -5.23 -11.91 2.87
N ILE A 345 -4.99 -12.44 1.66
CA ILE A 345 -6.02 -13.19 0.92
C ILE A 345 -6.30 -14.54 1.58
N LEU A 346 -5.29 -15.24 2.07
CA LEU A 346 -5.47 -16.49 2.80
C LEU A 346 -6.35 -16.32 4.04
N LEU A 347 -6.22 -15.21 4.77
CA LEU A 347 -7.11 -14.90 5.89
C LEU A 347 -8.57 -14.68 5.42
N GLN A 348 -8.78 -14.03 4.28
CA GLN A 348 -10.13 -13.88 3.73
C GLN A 348 -10.72 -15.23 3.26
N ARG A 349 -9.93 -16.08 2.64
CA ARG A 349 -10.34 -17.44 2.27
C ARG A 349 -10.60 -18.32 3.48
N SER A 350 -9.85 -18.16 4.56
CA SER A 350 -10.11 -18.81 5.83
C SER A 350 -11.49 -18.45 6.41
N TRP A 351 -11.97 -17.20 6.23
CA TRP A 351 -13.34 -16.85 6.58
C TRP A 351 -14.38 -17.63 5.76
N VAL A 352 -14.13 -17.87 4.48
CA VAL A 352 -15.02 -18.72 3.64
C VAL A 352 -15.12 -20.12 4.23
N ASP A 353 -13.97 -20.71 4.65
CA ASP A 353 -13.93 -22.04 5.24
C ASP A 353 -14.66 -22.08 6.60
N ILE A 354 -14.51 -21.03 7.43
CA ILE A 354 -15.27 -20.87 8.68
C ILE A 354 -16.78 -20.88 8.42
N PHE A 355 -17.26 -20.13 7.45
CA PHE A 355 -18.69 -20.10 7.10
C PHE A 355 -19.20 -21.42 6.52
N ARG A 356 -18.33 -22.20 5.87
CA ARG A 356 -18.64 -23.56 5.42
C ARG A 356 -18.63 -24.59 6.56
N GLY A 357 -18.13 -24.21 7.75
CA GLY A 357 -17.91 -25.13 8.87
C GLY A 357 -16.67 -26.02 8.69
N ASP A 358 -15.81 -25.73 7.70
CA ASP A 358 -14.56 -26.47 7.49
C ASP A 358 -13.40 -25.80 8.29
N PHE A 359 -13.43 -26.05 9.59
CA PHE A 359 -12.44 -25.47 10.50
C PHE A 359 -11.02 -26.05 10.28
N ALA A 360 -10.92 -27.24 9.69
CA ALA A 360 -9.62 -27.83 9.36
C ALA A 360 -8.96 -27.06 8.22
N ALA A 361 -9.68 -26.81 7.13
CA ALA A 361 -9.21 -25.99 6.03
C ALA A 361 -8.91 -24.55 6.47
N ALA A 362 -9.75 -23.94 7.31
CA ALA A 362 -9.53 -22.61 7.87
C ALA A 362 -8.20 -22.51 8.63
N LYS A 363 -7.91 -23.51 9.49
CA LYS A 363 -6.63 -23.59 10.23
C LYS A 363 -5.44 -23.79 9.31
N GLU A 364 -5.56 -24.62 8.28
CA GLU A 364 -4.50 -24.86 7.30
C GLU A 364 -4.12 -23.57 6.57
N ARG A 365 -5.11 -22.83 6.04
CA ARG A 365 -4.88 -21.53 5.40
C ARG A 365 -4.25 -20.50 6.35
N THR A 366 -4.73 -20.47 7.60
CA THR A 366 -4.18 -19.56 8.61
C THR A 366 -2.75 -19.93 8.98
N ASN A 367 -2.39 -21.21 9.01
CA ASN A 367 -1.03 -21.67 9.23
C ASN A 367 -0.12 -21.32 8.04
N GLU A 368 -0.61 -21.47 6.80
CA GLU A 368 0.12 -21.00 5.62
C GLU A 368 0.35 -19.48 5.67
N ALA A 369 -0.68 -18.72 6.04
CA ALA A 369 -0.58 -17.27 6.23
C ALA A 369 0.46 -16.91 7.31
N ARG A 370 0.55 -17.69 8.38
CA ARG A 370 1.56 -17.56 9.45
C ARG A 370 2.97 -17.81 8.91
N MET A 371 3.18 -18.89 8.17
CA MET A 371 4.49 -19.22 7.60
C MET A 371 4.99 -18.10 6.66
N LEU A 372 4.11 -17.54 5.83
CA LEU A 372 4.44 -16.41 4.96
C LEU A 372 4.83 -15.17 5.78
N LEU A 373 4.08 -14.86 6.83
CA LEU A 373 4.39 -13.74 7.72
C LEU A 373 5.71 -13.96 8.48
N ASP A 374 5.97 -15.19 8.94
CA ASP A 374 7.19 -15.53 9.67
C ASP A 374 8.44 -15.48 8.78
N SER A 375 8.29 -15.75 7.49
CA SER A 375 9.36 -15.58 6.50
C SER A 375 9.62 -14.12 6.13
N TRP A 376 8.71 -13.20 6.44
CA TRP A 376 8.83 -11.80 6.10
C TRP A 376 9.76 -11.06 7.07
N PRO A 377 10.88 -10.48 6.62
CA PRO A 377 11.90 -9.93 7.52
C PRO A 377 11.45 -8.66 8.25
N ARG A 378 10.40 -8.00 7.75
CA ARG A 378 9.86 -6.75 8.30
C ARG A 378 8.49 -6.93 8.97
N ARG A 379 8.17 -8.16 9.38
CA ARG A 379 6.91 -8.43 10.10
C ARG A 379 6.79 -7.55 11.34
N SER A 380 5.59 -7.06 11.59
CA SER A 380 5.27 -6.33 12.82
C SER A 380 4.56 -7.23 13.83
N TRP A 381 4.71 -6.93 15.12
CA TRP A 381 3.96 -7.60 16.18
C TRP A 381 2.44 -7.43 16.00
N LEU A 382 2.01 -6.31 15.40
CA LEU A 382 0.60 -6.03 15.10
C LEU A 382 0.02 -7.04 14.11
N GLN A 383 0.77 -7.42 13.07
CA GLN A 383 0.35 -8.47 12.12
C GLN A 383 0.23 -9.83 12.82
N SER A 384 1.17 -10.16 13.72
CA SER A 384 1.10 -11.38 14.53
C SER A 384 -0.12 -11.38 15.46
N ALA A 385 -0.41 -10.25 16.12
CA ALA A 385 -1.59 -10.11 16.98
C ALA A 385 -2.91 -10.28 16.21
N ARG A 386 -3.02 -9.69 15.01
CA ARG A 386 -4.19 -9.87 14.14
C ARG A 386 -4.37 -11.32 13.68
N LEU A 387 -3.27 -12.01 13.39
CA LEU A 387 -3.30 -13.42 13.01
C LEU A 387 -3.75 -14.30 14.19
N ASP A 388 -3.28 -14.01 15.41
CA ASP A 388 -3.71 -14.71 16.61
C ASP A 388 -5.20 -14.45 16.91
N ASP A 389 -5.67 -13.22 16.73
CA ASP A 389 -7.10 -12.88 16.82
C ASP A 389 -7.93 -13.69 15.82
N HIS A 390 -7.49 -13.77 14.55
CA HIS A 390 -8.16 -14.55 13.53
C HIS A 390 -8.20 -16.05 13.87
N LEU A 391 -7.09 -16.64 14.33
CA LEU A 391 -7.06 -18.03 14.78
C LEU A 391 -8.00 -18.26 15.99
N GLY A 392 -8.07 -17.27 16.89
CA GLY A 392 -9.06 -17.28 17.99
C GLY A 392 -10.50 -17.26 17.48
N SER A 393 -10.79 -16.60 16.35
CA SER A 393 -12.11 -16.62 15.70
C SER A 393 -12.46 -18.01 15.15
N ILE A 394 -11.50 -18.72 14.58
CA ILE A 394 -11.70 -20.11 14.12
C ILE A 394 -12.04 -21.02 15.30
N LEU A 395 -11.26 -20.93 16.40
CA LEU A 395 -11.50 -21.75 17.61
C LEU A 395 -12.86 -21.43 18.25
N ARG A 396 -13.25 -20.15 18.26
CA ARG A 396 -14.59 -19.74 18.73
C ARG A 396 -15.70 -20.36 17.88
N ALA A 397 -15.60 -20.26 16.56
CA ALA A 397 -16.58 -20.86 15.64
C ALA A 397 -16.66 -22.38 15.80
N GLU A 398 -15.52 -23.04 15.94
CA GLU A 398 -15.44 -24.48 16.21
C GLU A 398 -16.05 -24.87 17.57
N ALA A 399 -15.88 -24.02 18.62
CA ALA A 399 -16.50 -24.21 19.92
C ALA A 399 -18.03 -24.10 19.85
N LEU A 400 -18.53 -23.15 19.09
CA LEU A 400 -19.99 -22.98 18.89
C LEU A 400 -20.61 -24.15 18.11
N ALA A 401 -19.87 -24.78 17.21
CA ALA A 401 -20.30 -25.91 16.41
C ALA A 401 -20.22 -27.24 17.17
N ASP A 402 -19.38 -27.35 18.23
CA ASP A 402 -19.16 -28.56 19.02
C ASP A 402 -19.29 -28.26 20.52
N PRO A 403 -20.54 -28.24 21.04
CA PRO A 403 -20.80 -27.91 22.45
C PRO A 403 -20.15 -28.82 23.47
N ASP A 404 -19.89 -30.09 23.13
CA ASP A 404 -19.32 -31.08 24.05
C ASP A 404 -17.85 -30.77 24.40
N ASN A 405 -17.12 -30.15 23.47
CA ASN A 405 -15.72 -29.75 23.63
C ASN A 405 -15.54 -28.21 23.69
N ALA A 406 -16.63 -27.46 23.79
CA ALA A 406 -16.64 -26.00 23.67
C ALA A 406 -15.74 -25.31 24.70
N ALA A 407 -15.78 -25.73 25.97
CA ALA A 407 -15.04 -25.05 27.04
C ALA A 407 -13.54 -24.98 26.80
N ALA A 408 -12.91 -26.09 26.38
CA ALA A 408 -11.49 -26.13 26.09
C ALA A 408 -11.13 -25.28 24.85
N LYS A 409 -12.00 -25.21 23.84
CA LYS A 409 -11.81 -24.41 22.64
C LYS A 409 -11.98 -22.91 22.93
N PHE A 410 -12.96 -22.52 23.77
CA PHE A 410 -13.12 -21.15 24.22
C PHE A 410 -11.92 -20.69 25.07
N GLU A 411 -11.39 -21.53 25.94
CA GLU A 411 -10.17 -21.21 26.69
C GLU A 411 -9.00 -20.92 25.74
N GLN A 412 -8.76 -21.78 24.74
CA GLN A 412 -7.73 -21.57 23.73
C GLN A 412 -7.98 -20.30 22.91
N ALA A 413 -9.24 -20.04 22.54
CA ALA A 413 -9.61 -18.82 21.82
C ALA A 413 -9.34 -17.57 22.68
N ALA A 414 -9.64 -17.61 23.97
CA ALA A 414 -9.38 -16.50 24.89
C ALA A 414 -7.86 -16.24 25.04
N GLU A 415 -7.06 -17.33 25.09
CA GLU A 415 -5.58 -17.19 25.15
C GLU A 415 -4.96 -16.55 23.91
N LEU A 416 -5.66 -16.56 22.78
CA LEU A 416 -5.24 -15.87 21.57
C LEU A 416 -5.83 -14.46 21.48
N LYS A 417 -7.16 -14.34 21.60
CA LYS A 417 -7.88 -13.08 21.38
C LYS A 417 -7.62 -12.04 22.45
N VAL A 418 -7.62 -12.43 23.72
CA VAL A 418 -7.48 -11.44 24.80
C VAL A 418 -6.11 -10.77 24.79
N PRO A 419 -4.97 -11.50 24.75
CA PRO A 419 -3.65 -10.86 24.64
C PRO A 419 -3.52 -9.99 23.39
N ALA A 420 -4.02 -10.44 22.25
CA ALA A 420 -3.99 -9.69 21.01
C ALA A 420 -4.80 -8.39 21.12
N ALA A 421 -6.01 -8.46 21.68
CA ALA A 421 -6.86 -7.28 21.89
C ALA A 421 -6.23 -6.26 22.83
N LEU A 422 -5.64 -6.71 23.96
CA LEU A 422 -4.94 -5.85 24.89
C LEU A 422 -3.74 -5.16 24.24
N ALA A 423 -2.91 -5.91 23.50
CA ALA A 423 -1.74 -5.37 22.81
C ALA A 423 -2.13 -4.34 21.75
N VAL A 424 -3.12 -4.64 20.92
CA VAL A 424 -3.60 -3.72 19.87
C VAL A 424 -4.24 -2.47 20.46
N ASP A 425 -5.04 -2.62 21.54
CA ASP A 425 -5.67 -1.47 22.19
C ASP A 425 -4.66 -0.56 22.91
N SER A 426 -3.60 -1.13 23.46
CA SER A 426 -2.58 -0.36 24.22
C SER A 426 -1.90 0.70 23.36
N VAL A 427 -1.81 0.50 22.06
CA VAL A 427 -1.19 1.42 21.10
C VAL A 427 -1.78 2.84 21.19
N ARG A 428 -3.10 2.97 21.38
CA ARG A 428 -3.76 4.28 21.48
C ARG A 428 -3.26 5.14 22.64
N HIS A 429 -2.70 4.53 23.69
CA HIS A 429 -2.19 5.25 24.85
C HIS A 429 -0.85 5.94 24.57
N SER A 430 -0.11 5.50 23.55
CA SER A 430 1.10 6.16 23.06
C SER A 430 0.85 7.34 22.14
N MET A 431 -0.40 7.49 21.64
CA MET A 431 -0.75 8.56 20.72
C MET A 431 -1.08 9.85 21.44
N THR A 432 -0.40 10.94 21.10
CA THR A 432 -0.68 12.29 21.64
C THR A 432 -1.83 12.99 20.94
N ASP A 433 -2.05 12.68 19.64
CA ASP A 433 -3.12 13.25 18.83
C ASP A 433 -4.48 12.60 19.14
N ALA A 434 -5.48 13.42 19.48
CA ALA A 434 -6.81 12.96 19.90
C ALA A 434 -7.57 12.30 18.75
N ASP A 435 -7.46 12.82 17.52
CA ASP A 435 -8.15 12.28 16.35
C ASP A 435 -7.53 10.94 15.93
N ALA A 436 -6.21 10.81 16.04
CA ALA A 436 -5.51 9.55 15.83
C ALA A 436 -5.95 8.48 16.83
N ARG A 437 -6.04 8.81 18.12
CA ARG A 437 -6.57 7.90 19.16
C ARG A 437 -7.99 7.45 18.86
N MET A 438 -8.82 8.38 18.43
CA MET A 438 -10.22 8.09 18.09
C MET A 438 -10.31 7.15 16.89
N ARG A 439 -9.55 7.44 15.82
CA ARG A 439 -9.49 6.55 14.64
C ARG A 439 -9.01 5.15 15.02
N TRP A 440 -7.93 5.04 15.78
CA TRP A 440 -7.42 3.76 16.25
C TRP A 440 -8.46 3.01 17.08
N ALA A 441 -9.08 3.70 18.04
CA ALA A 441 -10.11 3.10 18.90
C ALA A 441 -11.30 2.57 18.09
N ASN A 442 -11.79 3.32 17.10
CA ASN A 442 -12.99 2.97 16.35
C ASN A 442 -12.73 1.96 15.22
N HIS A 443 -11.61 2.07 14.52
CA HIS A 443 -11.36 1.26 13.33
C HIS A 443 -10.46 0.06 13.58
N VAL A 444 -9.69 0.05 14.68
CA VAL A 444 -8.73 -1.02 14.97
C VAL A 444 -9.06 -1.71 16.29
N SER A 445 -9.09 -0.97 17.42
CA SER A 445 -9.26 -1.57 18.75
C SER A 445 -10.66 -2.12 19.01
N ALA A 446 -11.71 -1.43 18.57
CA ALA A 446 -13.10 -1.78 18.93
C ALA A 446 -13.46 -3.20 18.49
N ARG A 447 -13.07 -3.58 17.27
CA ARG A 447 -13.39 -4.89 16.71
C ARG A 447 -12.69 -6.02 17.45
N ILE A 448 -11.37 -5.90 17.65
CA ILE A 448 -10.59 -6.95 18.30
C ILE A 448 -10.97 -7.11 19.79
N LEU A 449 -11.29 -6.00 20.48
CA LEU A 449 -11.82 -6.05 21.85
C LEU A 449 -13.20 -6.70 21.91
N ALA A 450 -14.09 -6.38 20.97
CA ALA A 450 -15.40 -7.01 20.89
C ALA A 450 -15.29 -8.52 20.72
N GLY A 451 -14.29 -9.00 19.94
CA GLY A 451 -14.00 -10.42 19.82
C GLY A 451 -13.55 -11.08 21.13
N ALA A 452 -12.71 -10.39 21.90
CA ALA A 452 -12.31 -10.86 23.23
C ALA A 452 -13.50 -10.96 24.19
N PHE A 453 -14.38 -9.94 24.20
CA PHE A 453 -15.63 -9.98 24.98
C PHE A 453 -16.56 -11.12 24.55
N ALA A 454 -16.74 -11.32 23.25
CA ALA A 454 -17.61 -12.37 22.73
C ALA A 454 -17.15 -13.75 23.18
N VAL A 455 -15.85 -14.05 23.09
CA VAL A 455 -15.29 -15.32 23.57
C VAL A 455 -15.50 -15.49 25.08
N ALA A 456 -15.21 -14.47 25.88
CA ALA A 456 -15.40 -14.54 27.33
C ALA A 456 -16.87 -14.78 27.71
N TRP A 457 -17.80 -14.09 27.01
CA TRP A 457 -19.24 -14.22 27.24
C TRP A 457 -19.77 -15.60 26.86
N GLU A 458 -19.44 -16.09 25.67
CA GLU A 458 -19.89 -17.39 25.16
C GLU A 458 -19.30 -18.57 25.94
N TRP A 459 -18.07 -18.39 26.44
CA TRP A 459 -17.45 -19.34 27.37
C TRP A 459 -18.18 -19.39 28.72
N GLY A 460 -18.95 -18.37 29.06
CA GLY A 460 -19.55 -18.23 30.38
C GLY A 460 -18.53 -17.89 31.49
N ASN A 461 -17.35 -17.38 31.12
CA ASN A 461 -16.31 -16.98 32.06
C ASN A 461 -16.62 -15.58 32.62
N THR A 462 -17.45 -15.54 33.66
CA THR A 462 -17.91 -14.28 34.27
C THR A 462 -16.77 -13.47 34.90
N GLU A 463 -15.70 -14.12 35.36
CA GLU A 463 -14.52 -13.47 35.91
C GLU A 463 -13.80 -12.69 34.79
N LEU A 464 -13.51 -13.34 33.67
CA LEU A 464 -12.88 -12.70 32.52
C LEU A 464 -13.74 -11.56 31.94
N VAL A 465 -15.07 -11.75 31.87
CA VAL A 465 -16.00 -10.69 31.43
C VAL A 465 -15.90 -9.49 32.38
N SER A 466 -15.87 -9.72 33.71
CA SER A 466 -15.71 -8.65 34.70
C SER A 466 -14.39 -7.91 34.55
N GLU A 467 -13.29 -8.64 34.39
CA GLU A 467 -11.95 -8.06 34.18
C GLU A 467 -11.88 -7.23 32.88
N LEU A 468 -12.50 -7.71 31.78
CA LEU A 468 -12.57 -6.96 30.53
C LEU A 468 -13.42 -5.69 30.67
N ILE A 469 -14.52 -5.73 31.43
CA ILE A 469 -15.33 -4.54 31.73
C ILE A 469 -14.51 -3.54 32.56
N GLU A 470 -13.80 -4.02 33.58
CA GLU A 470 -12.95 -3.18 34.41
C GLU A 470 -11.83 -2.52 33.58
N TYR A 471 -11.14 -3.30 32.71
CA TYR A 471 -10.17 -2.79 31.75
C TYR A 471 -10.77 -1.75 30.81
N HIS A 472 -11.96 -2.04 30.23
CA HIS A 472 -12.62 -1.14 29.30
C HIS A 472 -13.02 0.19 29.99
N SER A 473 -13.47 0.12 31.24
CA SER A 473 -13.81 1.31 32.05
C SER A 473 -12.57 2.14 32.37
N ALA A 474 -11.45 1.49 32.65
CA ALA A 474 -10.16 2.14 32.91
C ALA A 474 -9.58 2.86 31.66
N ARG A 475 -10.01 2.48 30.46
CA ARG A 475 -9.57 3.12 29.20
C ARG A 475 -9.84 4.62 29.13
N GLY A 476 -10.80 5.11 29.89
CA GLY A 476 -11.13 6.54 30.04
C GLY A 476 -10.47 7.22 31.24
N SER A 477 -9.64 6.50 32.03
CA SER A 477 -8.99 7.11 33.18
C SER A 477 -7.92 8.10 32.73
N PHE A 478 -7.92 9.25 33.40
CA PHE A 478 -7.07 10.39 33.08
C PHE A 478 -5.88 10.41 34.02
N SER A 479 -4.69 10.60 33.47
CA SER A 479 -3.54 11.04 34.27
C SER A 479 -3.26 12.52 33.99
N THR A 480 -2.62 13.18 34.96
CA THR A 480 -1.96 14.47 34.78
C THR A 480 -1.06 14.40 33.57
N GLU A 481 -1.06 15.47 32.77
CA GLU A 481 -0.29 15.58 31.52
C GLU A 481 1.13 15.03 31.66
N PRO A 482 1.53 14.05 30.86
CA PRO A 482 2.96 13.79 30.72
C PRO A 482 3.58 15.02 30.06
N ASP A 483 4.76 15.42 30.55
CA ASP A 483 5.60 16.42 29.89
C ASP A 483 5.69 16.07 28.41
N ALA A 484 5.24 17.00 27.58
CA ALA A 484 5.02 16.78 26.18
C ALA A 484 6.34 16.70 25.39
N GLN A 485 7.01 15.58 25.48
CA GLN A 485 7.76 15.09 24.34
C GLN A 485 6.74 14.40 23.43
N ALA A 486 6.31 15.14 22.43
CA ALA A 486 5.38 14.65 21.43
C ALA A 486 5.98 13.41 20.74
N ALA A 487 5.60 12.23 21.21
CA ALA A 487 5.78 11.03 20.44
C ALA A 487 5.09 11.26 19.09
N ASP A 488 5.81 11.08 18.00
CA ASP A 488 5.26 11.33 16.67
C ASP A 488 4.09 10.34 16.45
N TRP A 489 2.86 10.82 16.67
CA TRP A 489 1.62 10.07 16.49
C TRP A 489 1.55 9.37 15.13
N THR A 490 2.30 9.88 14.13
CA THR A 490 2.41 9.31 12.79
C THR A 490 2.90 7.87 12.83
N GLU A 491 3.78 7.50 13.73
CA GLU A 491 4.30 6.14 13.77
C GLU A 491 3.23 5.10 14.10
N THR A 492 2.35 5.39 15.02
CA THR A 492 1.40 4.41 15.53
C THR A 492 0.03 4.50 14.84
N ALA A 493 -0.37 5.71 14.43
CA ALA A 493 -1.67 5.94 13.78
C ALA A 493 -1.71 5.58 12.28
N THR A 494 -0.58 5.20 11.70
CA THR A 494 -0.47 4.87 10.27
C THR A 494 -0.44 3.37 9.98
N ALA A 495 -0.77 2.52 10.94
CA ALA A 495 -0.96 1.10 10.66
C ALA A 495 -2.19 0.88 9.79
N ALA A 496 -2.11 -0.09 8.87
CA ALA A 496 -3.24 -0.45 8.02
C ALA A 496 -4.45 -0.91 8.83
N VAL A 497 -5.62 -0.40 8.46
CA VAL A 497 -6.90 -0.86 9.01
C VAL A 497 -7.21 -2.25 8.44
N PRO A 498 -7.67 -3.23 9.27
CA PRO A 498 -8.08 -4.53 8.78
C PRO A 498 -9.19 -4.45 7.74
N LEU A 499 -9.10 -5.29 6.71
CA LEU A 499 -10.16 -5.47 5.70
C LEU A 499 -11.17 -6.50 6.20
N ASP A 500 -11.87 -6.21 7.30
CA ASP A 500 -12.84 -7.16 7.83
C ASP A 500 -14.13 -7.16 7.01
N THR A 501 -14.56 -8.35 6.65
CA THR A 501 -15.81 -8.58 5.90
C THR A 501 -16.97 -8.90 6.81
N VAL A 502 -16.67 -9.41 7.99
CA VAL A 502 -17.65 -9.94 8.92
C VAL A 502 -17.78 -9.00 10.10
N ASP A 503 -18.99 -8.51 10.30
CA ASP A 503 -19.35 -7.77 11.51
C ASP A 503 -19.64 -8.76 12.64
N GLU A 504 -18.61 -9.58 12.96
CA GLU A 504 -18.65 -10.62 13.99
C GLU A 504 -19.07 -10.05 15.36
N TYR A 505 -19.06 -8.73 15.50
CA TYR A 505 -19.14 -8.01 16.76
C TYR A 505 -20.30 -7.03 16.85
N ALA A 506 -21.22 -7.04 15.90
CA ALA A 506 -22.35 -6.11 15.87
C ALA A 506 -23.19 -6.14 17.16
N LEU A 507 -23.25 -7.29 17.84
CA LEU A 507 -23.97 -7.47 19.09
C LEU A 507 -23.29 -6.83 20.31
N VAL A 508 -21.97 -6.63 20.27
CA VAL A 508 -21.20 -6.06 21.39
C VAL A 508 -20.93 -4.56 21.18
N ALA A 509 -20.94 -4.09 19.94
CA ALA A 509 -20.71 -2.70 19.59
C ALA A 509 -21.82 -1.74 20.11
N ALA A 510 -23.01 -2.25 20.43
CA ALA A 510 -24.11 -1.44 20.97
C ALA A 510 -23.80 -0.76 22.32
N GLY A 511 -22.75 -1.22 23.05
CA GLY A 511 -22.31 -0.62 24.31
C GLY A 511 -21.25 0.48 24.16
N SER A 512 -20.65 0.63 22.99
CA SER A 512 -19.55 1.59 22.75
C SER A 512 -19.97 2.81 21.93
N ALA A 513 -21.25 3.21 21.96
CA ALA A 513 -21.67 4.51 21.46
C ALA A 513 -21.00 5.61 22.29
N VAL A 514 -19.77 5.95 21.92
CA VAL A 514 -19.11 7.16 22.40
C VAL A 514 -19.96 8.33 21.91
N SER A 515 -20.54 9.10 22.83
CA SER A 515 -21.29 10.30 22.50
C SER A 515 -20.37 11.22 21.70
N THR A 516 -20.69 11.39 20.43
CA THR A 516 -20.04 12.35 19.55
C THR A 516 -20.30 13.76 20.11
N GLY A 517 -19.38 14.31 20.89
CA GLY A 517 -19.53 15.66 21.43
C GLY A 517 -18.80 15.94 22.75
N ALA A 518 -18.27 14.95 23.43
CA ALA A 518 -17.40 15.21 24.58
C ALA A 518 -16.02 15.62 24.07
N ALA A 519 -15.54 16.78 24.52
CA ALA A 519 -14.13 17.13 24.36
C ALA A 519 -13.29 15.97 24.93
N LEU A 520 -12.54 15.29 24.05
CA LEU A 520 -11.64 14.23 24.48
C LEU A 520 -10.54 14.87 25.31
N THR A 521 -10.67 14.72 26.61
CA THR A 521 -9.59 15.03 27.54
C THR A 521 -8.43 14.09 27.27
N ARG A 522 -7.20 14.58 27.45
CA ARG A 522 -6.00 13.80 27.25
C ARG A 522 -6.09 12.46 27.97
N LEU A 523 -5.92 11.40 27.21
CA LEU A 523 -5.71 10.08 27.80
C LEU A 523 -4.27 10.02 28.28
N GLY A 524 -4.09 9.62 29.51
CA GLY A 524 -2.78 9.44 30.13
C GLY A 524 -2.03 8.20 29.63
N PRO A 525 -1.02 7.78 30.36
CA PRO A 525 -0.28 6.55 30.08
C PRO A 525 -1.20 5.33 30.08
N LEU A 526 -0.62 4.15 29.85
CA LEU A 526 -1.34 2.88 29.84
C LEU A 526 -2.31 2.78 31.02
N PRO A 527 -3.52 2.20 30.84
CA PRO A 527 -4.48 2.04 31.91
C PRO A 527 -3.91 1.20 33.05
N PRO A 528 -4.18 1.52 34.30
CA PRO A 528 -3.69 0.74 35.43
C PRO A 528 -4.34 -0.64 35.45
N LEU A 529 -3.56 -1.64 35.87
CA LEU A 529 -4.08 -2.99 36.13
C LEU A 529 -4.89 -3.09 37.43
N ARG A 530 -4.66 -2.18 38.37
CA ARG A 530 -5.35 -2.14 39.64
C ARG A 530 -6.23 -0.93 39.69
N MET A 531 -7.53 -1.12 39.44
CA MET A 531 -8.54 -0.09 39.67
C MET A 531 -8.76 0.09 41.16
N ASP A 532 -8.81 -1.02 41.91
CA ASP A 532 -8.87 -1.05 43.38
C ASP A 532 -7.48 -1.42 43.94
N PRO A 533 -6.78 -0.55 44.66
CA PRO A 533 -5.46 -0.82 45.22
C PRO A 533 -5.40 -2.02 46.17
N THR A 534 -6.56 -2.43 46.74
CA THR A 534 -6.66 -3.55 47.65
C THR A 534 -6.72 -4.92 46.97
N LYS A 535 -7.02 -4.94 45.66
CA LYS A 535 -7.11 -6.15 44.85
C LYS A 535 -5.82 -6.39 44.08
N GLY A 536 -5.63 -7.66 43.65
CA GLY A 536 -4.55 -8.03 42.75
C GLY A 536 -4.77 -7.45 41.33
N PRO A 537 -3.72 -7.47 40.50
CA PRO A 537 -3.86 -7.06 39.08
C PRO A 537 -4.85 -7.93 38.33
N ILE A 538 -5.72 -7.30 37.53
CA ILE A 538 -6.63 -8.01 36.62
C ILE A 538 -5.87 -8.58 35.41
N MET A 539 -6.42 -9.61 34.79
CA MET A 539 -5.94 -10.22 33.54
C MET A 539 -4.44 -10.57 33.52
N SER A 540 -3.86 -10.91 34.68
CA SER A 540 -2.40 -11.15 34.83
C SER A 540 -1.87 -12.21 33.87
N ARG A 541 -2.63 -13.31 33.61
CA ARG A 541 -2.29 -14.35 32.63
C ARG A 541 -2.21 -13.79 31.21
N TYR A 542 -3.25 -13.09 30.78
CA TYR A 542 -3.34 -12.57 29.41
C TYR A 542 -2.35 -11.44 29.14
N ARG A 543 -2.07 -10.63 30.15
CA ARG A 543 -1.01 -9.63 30.11
C ARG A 543 0.37 -10.26 29.91
N ALA A 544 0.67 -11.33 30.64
CA ALA A 544 1.93 -12.07 30.49
C ALA A 544 2.05 -12.63 29.06
N LEU A 545 0.98 -13.23 28.53
CA LEU A 545 0.94 -13.72 27.16
C LEU A 545 1.12 -12.60 26.12
N ALA A 546 0.53 -11.41 26.33
CA ALA A 546 0.72 -10.28 25.44
C ALA A 546 2.18 -9.82 25.40
N PHE A 547 2.82 -9.75 26.56
CA PHE A 547 4.23 -9.39 26.65
C PHE A 547 5.14 -10.46 26.02
N GLU A 548 4.88 -11.73 26.29
CA GLU A 548 5.66 -12.84 25.75
C GLU A 548 5.59 -12.89 24.22
N ARG A 549 4.39 -12.73 23.64
CA ARG A 549 4.16 -12.89 22.19
C ARG A 549 4.52 -11.65 21.38
N TYR A 550 4.24 -10.47 21.93
CA TYR A 550 4.30 -9.21 21.16
C TYR A 550 5.32 -8.21 21.70
N GLY A 551 5.93 -8.48 22.86
CA GLY A 551 6.86 -7.55 23.50
C GLY A 551 6.19 -6.28 24.04
N CYS A 552 4.86 -6.25 24.14
CA CYS A 552 4.08 -5.07 24.47
C CYS A 552 3.63 -5.09 25.93
N ALA A 553 3.99 -4.05 26.69
CA ALA A 553 3.35 -3.76 27.97
C ALA A 553 1.96 -3.15 27.70
N VAL A 554 0.90 -3.82 28.15
CA VAL A 554 -0.48 -3.46 27.79
C VAL A 554 -1.19 -2.60 28.82
N THR A 555 -0.65 -2.56 30.05
CA THR A 555 -1.20 -1.81 31.19
C THR A 555 -0.08 -1.39 32.14
N ALA A 556 -0.34 -0.39 33.00
CA ALA A 556 0.55 -0.01 34.09
C ALA A 556 0.32 -0.93 35.30
N ASP A 557 1.36 -1.18 36.10
CA ASP A 557 1.28 -1.96 37.34
C ASP A 557 0.73 -1.17 38.52
N GLU A 558 0.73 0.15 38.38
CA GLU A 558 0.26 1.05 39.43
C GLU A 558 -1.27 1.14 39.44
N PRO A 559 -1.89 1.28 40.61
CA PRO A 559 -3.33 1.51 40.72
C PRO A 559 -3.71 2.89 40.19
N ALA A 560 -4.96 3.06 39.74
CA ALA A 560 -5.49 4.33 39.23
C ALA A 560 -5.45 5.44 40.29
N TRP A 561 -5.59 5.06 41.56
CA TRP A 561 -5.56 5.97 42.70
C TRP A 561 -4.54 5.49 43.69
N SER A 562 -3.86 6.43 44.34
CA SER A 562 -2.94 6.11 45.43
C SER A 562 -3.68 5.58 46.66
N THR A 563 -4.91 5.98 46.83
CA THR A 563 -5.83 5.52 47.87
C THR A 563 -7.21 5.28 47.24
N TRP A 564 -7.84 4.17 47.61
CA TRP A 564 -9.23 3.92 47.23
C TRP A 564 -10.16 4.91 47.93
N PRO A 565 -11.13 5.54 47.23
CA PRO A 565 -12.05 6.50 47.83
C PRO A 565 -12.94 5.90 48.92
#